data_7d98a727b426da1f706a5f11a28def83
#
_entry.id   7d98a727b426da1f706a5f11a28def83
#
_cell.length_a   1.000
_cell.length_b   1.000
_cell.length_c   1.000
_cell.angle_alpha   90.00
_cell.angle_beta   90.00
_cell.angle_gamma   90.00
#
_symmetry.space_group_name_H-M   'P 1'
#
loop_
_entity.id
_entity.type
_entity.pdbx_description
1 polymer ?
#
loop_
_entity_poly.entity_id
_entity_poly.type
_entity_poly.pdbx_seq_one_letter_code
_entity_poly.pdbx_strand_id
1 'polypeptide(L)'
;MSITIRPALPADVRGINTLVEPMTHTGVLLGKDLVSYYEAVQEFLVATDEEGRVIGCGALHVMWEDLAEVRTLAVHDDQRGTGLGHRLLDSLLER
;
A
#
# COMPACT_ATOMS: atom_id res chain seq x y z
N MET A 1 -3.46 -9.63 -18.17
CA MET A 1 -2.82 -8.55 -17.39
C MET A 1 -2.25 -9.11 -16.11
N SER A 2 -0.98 -8.88 -15.87
CA SER A 2 -0.28 -9.42 -14.71
C SER A 2 -0.14 -8.38 -13.62
N ILE A 3 -0.53 -8.72 -12.41
CA ILE A 3 -0.35 -7.88 -11.24
C ILE A 3 0.53 -8.64 -10.26
N THR A 4 1.60 -7.99 -9.81
CA THR A 4 2.54 -8.56 -8.86
C THR A 4 2.36 -7.88 -7.51
N ILE A 5 2.24 -8.67 -6.44
CA ILE A 5 2.23 -8.17 -5.07
C ILE A 5 3.56 -8.57 -4.44
N ARG A 6 4.28 -7.59 -3.93
CA ARG A 6 5.62 -7.79 -3.36
C ARG A 6 5.91 -6.80 -2.25
N PRO A 7 6.94 -7.07 -1.42
CA PRO A 7 7.36 -6.07 -0.45
C PRO A 7 7.79 -4.77 -1.13
N ALA A 8 7.51 -3.64 -0.51
CA ALA A 8 7.88 -2.35 -1.04
C ALA A 8 9.38 -2.11 -0.89
N LEU A 9 9.95 -1.42 -1.86
CA LEU A 9 11.33 -0.96 -1.85
C LEU A 9 11.32 0.57 -1.69
N PRO A 10 12.43 1.18 -1.26
CA PRO A 10 12.49 2.64 -1.20
C PRO A 10 12.10 3.33 -2.50
N ALA A 11 12.40 2.71 -3.65
CA ALA A 11 12.03 3.26 -4.95
C ALA A 11 10.51 3.34 -5.16
N ASP A 12 9.72 2.60 -4.37
CA ASP A 12 8.26 2.58 -4.51
C ASP A 12 7.57 3.69 -3.72
N VAL A 13 8.30 4.37 -2.83
CA VAL A 13 7.67 5.34 -1.91
C VAL A 13 6.94 6.45 -2.64
N ARG A 14 7.52 6.97 -3.72
CA ARG A 14 6.86 8.02 -4.47
C ARG A 14 5.58 7.53 -5.13
N GLY A 15 5.57 6.30 -5.63
CA GLY A 15 4.37 5.68 -6.18
C GLY A 15 3.29 5.49 -5.12
N ILE A 16 3.67 5.06 -3.93
CA ILE A 16 2.74 4.92 -2.80
C ILE A 16 2.13 6.28 -2.47
N ASN A 17 2.96 7.31 -2.37
CA ASN A 17 2.49 8.64 -2.03
C ASN A 17 1.51 9.16 -3.10
N THR A 18 1.83 8.97 -4.37
CA THR A 18 0.95 9.39 -5.47
C THR A 18 -0.40 8.67 -5.39
N LEU A 19 -0.39 7.40 -5.05
CA LEU A 19 -1.62 6.61 -4.94
C LEU A 19 -2.49 7.08 -3.78
N VAL A 20 -1.88 7.40 -2.65
CA VAL A 20 -2.59 7.74 -1.41
C VAL A 20 -3.01 9.21 -1.36
N GLU A 21 -2.29 10.10 -2.04
CA GLU A 21 -2.52 11.53 -1.97
C GLU A 21 -3.97 11.98 -2.20
N PRO A 22 -4.68 11.46 -3.21
CA PRO A 22 -6.08 11.86 -3.40
C PRO A 22 -6.96 11.58 -2.18
N MET A 23 -6.66 10.54 -1.43
CA MET A 23 -7.41 10.20 -0.23
C MET A 23 -7.16 11.17 0.90
N THR A 24 -5.93 11.71 1.00
CA THR A 24 -5.61 12.70 2.02
C THR A 24 -6.28 14.04 1.72
N HIS A 25 -6.41 14.38 0.43
CA HIS A 25 -7.08 15.60 0.02
C HIS A 25 -8.57 15.59 0.33
N THR A 26 -9.17 14.41 0.36
CA THR A 26 -10.60 14.28 0.70
C THR A 26 -10.83 14.17 2.20
N GLY A 27 -9.78 14.16 3.00
CA GLY A 27 -9.88 14.02 4.45
C GLY A 27 -10.12 12.59 4.90
N VAL A 28 -10.05 11.62 4.00
CA VAL A 28 -10.25 10.21 4.34
C VAL A 28 -9.07 9.68 5.13
N LEU A 29 -7.85 10.12 4.78
CA LEU A 29 -6.63 9.74 5.46
C LEU A 29 -5.84 10.97 5.85
N LEU A 30 -5.07 10.87 6.93
CA LEU A 30 -4.11 11.90 7.27
C LEU A 30 -2.92 11.78 6.34
N GLY A 31 -2.46 12.91 5.82
CA GLY A 31 -1.28 12.93 4.96
C GLY A 31 -0.02 12.60 5.74
N LYS A 32 0.91 11.96 5.06
CA LYS A 32 2.25 11.72 5.57
C LYS A 32 3.22 12.39 4.61
N ASP A 33 4.34 12.88 5.15
CA ASP A 33 5.39 13.36 4.27
C ASP A 33 6.20 12.16 3.75
N LEU A 34 7.05 12.40 2.77
CA LEU A 34 7.83 11.33 2.16
C LEU A 34 8.76 10.65 3.16
N VAL A 35 9.28 11.40 4.12
CA VAL A 35 10.18 10.83 5.14
C VAL A 35 9.45 9.75 5.93
N SER A 36 8.21 10.01 6.33
CA SER A 36 7.43 9.03 7.08
C SER A 36 7.21 7.75 6.28
N TYR A 37 6.96 7.86 4.98
CA TYR A 37 6.82 6.69 4.13
C TYR A 37 8.13 5.92 4.00
N TYR A 38 9.26 6.60 3.87
CA TYR A 38 10.55 5.92 3.83
C TYR A 38 10.83 5.17 5.12
N GLU A 39 10.48 5.76 6.26
CA GLU A 39 10.68 5.11 7.55
C GLU A 39 9.80 3.86 7.71
N ALA A 40 8.62 3.85 7.11
CA ALA A 40 7.67 2.76 7.25
C ALA A 40 7.69 1.80 6.06
N VAL A 41 8.63 1.95 5.12
CA VAL A 41 8.59 1.18 3.86
C VAL A 41 8.60 -0.33 4.08
N GLN A 42 9.25 -0.81 5.13
CA GLN A 42 9.33 -2.23 5.42
C GLN A 42 7.99 -2.84 5.82
N GLU A 43 7.03 -2.01 6.22
CA GLU A 43 5.70 -2.45 6.59
C GLU A 43 4.78 -2.61 5.38
N PHE A 44 5.20 -2.10 4.22
CA PHE A 44 4.34 -2.02 3.04
C PHE A 44 4.53 -3.20 2.10
N LEU A 45 3.40 -3.62 1.53
CA LEU A 45 3.37 -4.38 0.28
C LEU A 45 2.84 -3.45 -0.81
N VAL A 46 3.33 -3.62 -2.02
CA VAL A 46 2.82 -2.90 -3.18
C VAL A 46 2.32 -3.89 -4.20
N ALA A 47 1.31 -3.47 -4.97
CA ALA A 47 0.85 -4.17 -6.15
C ALA A 47 1.29 -3.34 -7.35
N THR A 48 1.97 -3.98 -8.30
CA THR A 48 2.44 -3.30 -9.51
C THR A 48 1.83 -3.96 -10.74
N ASP A 49 1.64 -3.14 -11.78
CA ASP A 49 1.17 -3.64 -13.07
C ASP A 49 2.36 -4.13 -13.91
N GLU A 50 2.09 -4.48 -15.16
CA GLU A 50 3.11 -5.01 -16.07
C GLU A 50 4.22 -4.01 -16.35
N GLU A 51 3.94 -2.72 -16.19
CA GLU A 51 4.91 -1.66 -16.42
C GLU A 51 5.67 -1.28 -15.15
N GLY A 52 5.39 -1.95 -14.03
CA GLY A 52 6.04 -1.67 -12.76
C GLY A 52 5.44 -0.51 -12.00
N ARG A 53 4.29 0.01 -12.45
CA ARG A 53 3.63 1.13 -11.80
C ARG A 53 2.88 0.65 -10.55
N VAL A 54 2.99 1.40 -9.45
CA VAL A 54 2.28 1.06 -8.21
C VAL A 54 0.78 1.36 -8.38
N ILE A 55 -0.04 0.32 -8.32
CA ILE A 55 -1.49 0.42 -8.47
C ILE A 55 -2.25 0.04 -7.21
N GLY A 56 -1.54 -0.41 -6.20
CA GLY A 56 -2.12 -0.69 -4.89
C GLY A 56 -1.04 -0.78 -3.85
N CYS A 57 -1.41 -0.57 -2.60
CA CYS A 57 -0.48 -0.71 -1.49
C CYS A 57 -1.24 -1.00 -0.21
N GLY A 58 -0.53 -1.55 0.76
CA GLY A 58 -1.05 -1.74 2.10
C GLY A 58 0.10 -1.90 3.07
N ALA A 59 -0.12 -1.56 4.32
CA ALA A 59 0.89 -1.68 5.35
C ALA A 59 0.36 -2.45 6.54
N LEU A 60 1.21 -3.28 7.13
CA LEU A 60 0.92 -4.00 8.35
C LEU A 60 1.91 -3.54 9.42
N HIS A 61 1.38 -2.98 10.50
CA HIS A 61 2.19 -2.54 11.62
C HIS A 61 2.02 -3.52 12.78
N VAL A 62 3.11 -4.18 13.15
CA VAL A 62 3.09 -5.13 14.27
C VAL A 62 3.20 -4.34 15.56
N MET A 63 2.19 -4.48 16.42
CA MET A 63 2.11 -3.73 17.68
C MET A 63 2.51 -4.59 18.88
N TRP A 64 2.38 -5.90 18.75
CA TRP A 64 2.66 -6.86 19.80
C TRP A 64 2.89 -8.22 19.14
N GLU A 65 3.30 -9.24 19.90
CA GLU A 65 3.58 -10.56 19.29
C GLU A 65 2.35 -11.20 18.64
N ASP A 66 1.14 -10.84 19.09
CA ASP A 66 -0.11 -11.37 18.57
C ASP A 66 -1.09 -10.29 18.11
N LEU A 67 -0.61 -9.06 17.92
CA LEU A 67 -1.46 -7.93 17.55
C LEU A 67 -0.80 -7.12 16.45
N ALA A 68 -1.50 -6.94 15.35
CA ALA A 68 -1.04 -6.13 14.23
C ALA A 68 -2.18 -5.28 13.72
N GLU A 69 -1.84 -4.16 13.10
CA GLU A 69 -2.81 -3.22 12.57
C GLU A 69 -2.57 -3.04 11.06
N VAL A 70 -3.62 -3.18 10.27
CA VAL A 70 -3.55 -2.86 8.85
C VAL A 70 -3.67 -1.34 8.71
N ARG A 71 -2.66 -0.73 8.12
CA ARG A 71 -2.61 0.71 7.87
C ARG A 71 -2.52 0.95 6.37
N THR A 72 -3.10 2.02 5.91
CA THR A 72 -2.93 2.49 4.53
C THR A 72 -3.20 1.42 3.49
N LEU A 73 -4.44 0.95 3.39
CA LEU A 73 -4.84 0.05 2.31
C LEU A 73 -5.46 0.90 1.21
N ALA A 74 -4.83 0.96 0.06
CA ALA A 74 -5.26 1.81 -1.05
C ALA A 74 -5.09 1.09 -2.38
N VAL A 75 -6.01 1.34 -3.30
CA VAL A 75 -6.03 0.75 -4.63
C VAL A 75 -6.37 1.84 -5.62
N HIS A 76 -5.66 1.88 -6.75
CA HIS A 76 -5.94 2.83 -7.81
C HIS A 76 -7.37 2.67 -8.31
N ASP A 77 -8.01 3.77 -8.68
CA ASP A 77 -9.41 3.76 -9.12
C ASP A 77 -9.67 2.75 -10.24
N ASP A 78 -8.74 2.59 -11.17
CA ASP A 78 -8.87 1.66 -12.28
C ASP A 78 -8.95 0.19 -11.81
N GLN A 79 -8.55 -0.09 -10.58
CA GLN A 79 -8.53 -1.44 -10.03
C GLN A 79 -9.69 -1.72 -9.09
N ARG A 80 -10.60 -0.77 -8.93
CA ARG A 80 -11.78 -0.99 -8.08
C ARG A 80 -12.67 -2.05 -8.71
N GLY A 81 -13.17 -2.95 -7.88
CA GLY A 81 -14.02 -4.04 -8.33
C GLY A 81 -13.26 -5.23 -8.90
N THR A 82 -11.93 -5.20 -8.92
CA THR A 82 -11.12 -6.31 -9.43
C THR A 82 -10.72 -7.31 -8.33
N GLY A 83 -10.97 -6.97 -7.06
CA GLY A 83 -10.52 -7.79 -5.93
C GLY A 83 -9.09 -7.54 -5.49
N LEU A 84 -8.42 -6.54 -6.06
CA LEU A 84 -7.02 -6.26 -5.73
C LEU A 84 -6.86 -5.88 -4.26
N GLY A 85 -7.75 -5.05 -3.71
CA GLY A 85 -7.69 -4.68 -2.30
C GLY A 85 -7.75 -5.90 -1.39
N HIS A 86 -8.60 -6.86 -1.74
CA HIS A 86 -8.76 -8.10 -0.98
C HIS A 86 -7.48 -8.95 -1.05
N ARG A 87 -6.87 -9.03 -2.24
CA ARG A 87 -5.61 -9.76 -2.43
C ARG A 87 -4.48 -9.15 -1.61
N LEU A 88 -4.42 -7.81 -1.57
CA LEU A 88 -3.43 -7.10 -0.77
C LEU A 88 -3.62 -7.38 0.71
N LEU A 89 -4.86 -7.33 1.18
CA LEU A 89 -5.17 -7.61 2.59
C LEU A 89 -4.76 -9.02 2.95
N ASP A 90 -5.11 -10.01 2.12
CA ASP A 90 -4.75 -11.39 2.37
C ASP A 90 -3.23 -11.57 2.42
N SER A 91 -2.51 -10.91 1.52
CA SER A 91 -1.05 -10.98 1.48
C SER A 91 -0.41 -10.36 2.72
N LEU A 92 -0.98 -9.25 3.22
CA LEU A 92 -0.51 -8.64 4.46
C LEU A 92 -0.69 -9.58 5.66
N LEU A 93 -1.83 -10.25 5.72
CA LEU A 93 -2.14 -11.13 6.85
C LEU A 93 -1.30 -12.40 6.86
N GLU A 94 -0.66 -12.73 5.74
CA GLU A 94 0.23 -13.89 5.65
C GLU A 94 1.67 -13.59 6.06
N ARG A 95 2.00 -12.35 6.33
CA ARG A 95 3.38 -11.95 6.65
C ARG A 95 3.84 -12.37 8.04
#